data_6c079d7d6a8c74e6961c8732a37b73b3
#
_entry.id   6c079d7d6a8c74e6961c8732a37b73b3
#
_cell.length_a   1.000
_cell.length_b   1.000
_cell.length_c   1.000
_cell.angle_alpha   90.00
_cell.angle_beta   90.00
_cell.angle_gamma   90.00
#
_symmetry.space_group_name_H-M   'P 1'
#
loop_
_entity.id
_entity.type
_entity.pdbx_description
1 polymer ?
#
loop_
_entity_poly.entity_id
_entity_poly.type
_entity_poly.pdbx_seq_one_letter_code
_entity_poly.pdbx_strand_id
1 'polypeptide(L)'
;MIQRVDGARVDADDDEVGVIDGPGLLLLVGVTHTDGESQARRLANKAYDMRLFDGDSGEVSAGDLGLPVLVVSQFTLYADTRKGRRPTWDAAAPGPVAEPLVAVVADELRARGAHVATGRFGAHMRVSLVNDGPVTIVLDVD
;
A
#
# COMPACT_ATOMS: atom_id res chain seq x y z
N MET A 1 -0.98 -5.50 -0.66
CA MET A 1 -0.78 -5.71 -2.11
C MET A 1 0.07 -4.57 -2.65
N ILE A 2 1.09 -4.90 -3.41
CA ILE A 2 2.02 -3.95 -4.02
C ILE A 2 1.75 -3.92 -5.52
N GLN A 3 1.59 -2.72 -6.07
CA GLN A 3 1.40 -2.51 -7.50
C GLN A 3 2.47 -1.55 -8.00
N ARG A 4 3.24 -1.97 -9.01
CA ARG A 4 4.16 -1.05 -9.69
C ARG A 4 3.35 -0.17 -10.65
N VAL A 5 3.50 1.14 -10.51
CA VAL A 5 2.67 2.11 -11.25
C VAL A 5 3.52 3.14 -11.97
N ASP A 6 2.95 3.72 -13.00
CA ASP A 6 3.42 4.95 -13.64
C ASP A 6 2.33 6.01 -13.43
N GLY A 7 2.33 6.58 -12.25
CA GLY A 7 1.31 7.50 -11.78
C GLY A 7 0.13 6.81 -11.10
N ALA A 8 -0.32 7.37 -9.99
CA ALA A 8 -1.52 6.94 -9.27
C ALA A 8 -2.09 8.11 -8.47
N ARG A 9 -3.40 8.06 -8.28
CA ARG A 9 -4.07 9.09 -7.48
C ARG A 9 -5.27 8.50 -6.76
N VAL A 10 -5.64 9.09 -5.63
CA VAL A 10 -6.84 8.73 -4.89
C VAL A 10 -7.70 9.96 -4.66
N ASP A 11 -8.98 9.81 -4.99
CA ASP A 11 -10.04 10.78 -4.68
C ASP A 11 -10.90 10.20 -3.56
N ALA A 12 -11.18 10.97 -2.54
CA ALA A 12 -12.08 10.63 -1.45
C ALA A 12 -13.22 11.63 -1.44
N ASP A 13 -14.46 11.16 -1.58
CA ASP A 13 -15.67 12.00 -1.56
C ASP A 13 -15.53 13.22 -2.52
N ASP A 14 -15.11 12.97 -3.76
CA ASP A 14 -14.90 13.95 -4.85
C ASP A 14 -13.69 14.88 -4.66
N ASP A 15 -12.90 14.73 -3.58
CA ASP A 15 -11.66 15.49 -3.38
C ASP A 15 -10.44 14.64 -3.72
N GLU A 16 -9.48 15.20 -4.47
CA GLU A 16 -8.18 14.57 -4.62
C GLU A 16 -7.40 14.71 -3.32
N VAL A 17 -7.10 13.57 -2.68
CA VAL A 17 -6.41 13.56 -1.38
C VAL A 17 -4.98 13.05 -1.44
N GLY A 18 -4.62 12.33 -2.49
CA GLY A 18 -3.25 11.85 -2.68
C GLY A 18 -2.95 11.61 -4.14
N VAL A 19 -1.74 11.96 -4.55
CA VAL A 19 -1.26 11.76 -5.92
C VAL A 19 0.24 11.51 -5.90
N ILE A 20 0.67 10.58 -6.74
CA ILE A 20 2.08 10.42 -7.11
C ILE A 20 2.19 10.45 -8.64
N ASP A 21 3.21 11.13 -9.13
CA ASP A 21 3.45 11.27 -10.56
C ASP A 21 4.62 10.39 -10.99
N GLY A 22 4.52 9.84 -12.21
CA GLY A 22 5.58 9.00 -12.77
C GLY A 22 5.73 7.65 -12.06
N PRO A 23 6.90 7.01 -12.22
CA PRO A 23 7.16 5.70 -11.62
C PRO A 23 7.08 5.71 -10.10
N GLY A 24 6.46 4.67 -9.54
CA GLY A 24 6.34 4.51 -8.11
C GLY A 24 5.59 3.24 -7.73
N LEU A 25 5.18 3.18 -6.47
CA LEU A 25 4.41 2.06 -5.93
C LEU A 25 3.07 2.53 -5.39
N LEU A 26 2.04 1.73 -5.63
CA LEU A 26 0.78 1.79 -4.88
C LEU A 26 0.79 0.62 -3.90
N LEU A 27 0.63 0.93 -2.59
CA LEU A 27 0.46 -0.07 -1.55
C LEU A 27 -0.98 -0.06 -1.07
N LEU A 28 -1.67 -1.17 -1.27
CA LEU A 28 -2.96 -1.42 -0.65
C LEU A 28 -2.68 -2.24 0.62
N VAL A 29 -2.97 -1.65 1.78
CA VAL A 29 -2.56 -2.20 3.08
C VAL A 29 -3.76 -2.73 3.84
N GLY A 30 -3.75 -4.04 4.12
CA GLY A 30 -4.70 -4.69 5.01
C GLY A 30 -4.03 -4.98 6.36
N VAL A 31 -4.81 -4.88 7.44
CA VAL A 31 -4.36 -5.12 8.81
C VAL A 31 -5.24 -6.18 9.44
N THR A 32 -4.64 -7.15 10.12
CA THR A 32 -5.36 -8.17 10.87
C THR A 32 -5.21 -7.95 12.39
N HIS A 33 -5.98 -8.68 13.18
CA HIS A 33 -6.10 -8.48 14.64
C HIS A 33 -4.80 -8.62 15.40
N THR A 34 -3.85 -9.43 14.91
CA THR A 34 -2.57 -9.71 15.59
C THR A 34 -1.44 -8.78 15.16
N ASP A 35 -1.68 -7.87 14.22
CA ASP A 35 -0.65 -6.96 13.73
C ASP A 35 -0.35 -5.85 14.74
N GLY A 36 0.91 -5.42 14.76
CA GLY A 36 1.40 -4.29 15.53
C GLY A 36 2.37 -3.46 14.72
N GLU A 37 3.00 -2.48 15.36
CA GLU A 37 3.95 -1.57 14.69
C GLU A 37 5.12 -2.30 14.04
N SER A 38 5.59 -3.39 14.66
CA SER A 38 6.68 -4.20 14.13
C SER A 38 6.35 -4.74 12.74
N GLN A 39 5.14 -5.27 12.55
CA GLN A 39 4.67 -5.76 11.25
C GLN A 39 4.53 -4.61 10.25
N ALA A 40 3.98 -3.48 10.68
CA ALA A 40 3.81 -2.30 9.81
C ALA A 40 5.15 -1.78 9.28
N ARG A 41 6.16 -1.66 10.14
CA ARG A 41 7.50 -1.22 9.74
C ARG A 41 8.17 -2.21 8.81
N ARG A 42 8.05 -3.50 9.12
CA ARG A 42 8.62 -4.57 8.29
C ARG A 42 7.97 -4.60 6.91
N LEU A 43 6.66 -4.41 6.84
CA LEU A 43 5.94 -4.32 5.56
C LEU A 43 6.47 -3.15 4.72
N ALA A 44 6.59 -1.96 5.30
CA ALA A 44 7.07 -0.77 4.62
C ALA A 44 8.47 -0.98 4.05
N ASN A 45 9.38 -1.46 4.89
CA ASN A 45 10.77 -1.67 4.48
C ASN A 45 10.90 -2.75 3.41
N LYS A 46 10.20 -3.86 3.58
CA LYS A 46 10.26 -4.94 2.61
C LYS A 46 9.68 -4.52 1.25
N ALA A 47 8.56 -3.80 1.25
CA ALA A 47 7.97 -3.28 0.01
C ALA A 47 8.93 -2.31 -0.70
N TYR A 48 9.57 -1.42 0.05
CA TYR A 48 10.45 -0.39 -0.52
C TYR A 48 11.80 -0.95 -1.01
N ASP A 49 12.26 -2.07 -0.42
CA ASP A 49 13.51 -2.73 -0.79
C ASP A 49 13.35 -3.82 -1.86
N MET A 50 12.13 -4.20 -2.17
CA MET A 50 11.88 -5.24 -3.16
C MET A 50 12.28 -4.77 -4.55
N ARG A 51 13.07 -5.59 -5.27
CA ARG A 51 13.62 -5.22 -6.58
C ARG A 51 12.59 -5.42 -7.68
N LEU A 52 11.78 -4.40 -7.90
CA LEU A 52 10.66 -4.42 -8.85
C LEU A 52 10.87 -3.50 -10.07
N PHE A 53 12.00 -2.82 -10.14
CA PHE A 53 12.31 -1.85 -11.20
C PHE A 53 13.57 -2.21 -11.93
N ASP A 54 13.68 -1.74 -13.16
CA ASP A 54 14.90 -1.91 -13.95
C ASP A 54 15.91 -0.81 -13.60
N GLY A 55 17.16 -1.20 -13.39
CA GLY A 55 18.27 -0.30 -13.18
C GLY A 55 19.35 -0.50 -14.25
N ASP A 56 20.41 0.30 -14.19
CA ASP A 56 21.50 0.27 -15.18
C ASP A 56 22.25 -1.06 -15.23
N SER A 57 22.36 -1.74 -14.09
CA SER A 57 23.10 -3.01 -13.99
C SER A 57 22.27 -4.13 -13.39
N GLY A 58 20.96 -4.09 -13.56
CA GLY A 58 20.03 -5.12 -13.10
C GLY A 58 18.84 -4.54 -12.39
N GLU A 59 18.07 -5.40 -11.76
CA GLU A 59 16.86 -5.01 -11.04
C GLU A 59 17.20 -4.24 -9.76
N VAL A 60 16.44 -3.19 -9.49
CA VAL A 60 16.59 -2.32 -8.32
C VAL A 60 15.25 -2.11 -7.63
N SER A 61 15.30 -1.60 -6.41
CA SER A 61 14.11 -1.31 -5.61
C SER A 61 13.62 0.12 -5.81
N ALA A 62 12.38 0.37 -5.38
CA ALA A 62 11.87 1.74 -5.27
C ALA A 62 12.75 2.58 -4.34
N GLY A 63 13.24 1.98 -3.26
CA GLY A 63 14.18 2.64 -2.33
C GLY A 63 15.49 3.05 -2.98
N ASP A 64 16.08 2.21 -3.84
CA ASP A 64 17.28 2.52 -4.58
C ASP A 64 17.10 3.74 -5.50
N LEU A 65 15.93 3.88 -6.09
CA LEU A 65 15.61 4.95 -7.03
C LEU A 65 14.97 6.18 -6.36
N GLY A 66 14.67 6.10 -5.07
CA GLY A 66 14.00 7.18 -4.34
C GLY A 66 12.59 7.47 -4.85
N LEU A 67 11.84 6.47 -5.25
CA LEU A 67 10.53 6.64 -5.89
C LEU A 67 9.41 6.93 -4.88
N PRO A 68 8.34 7.63 -5.32
CA PRO A 68 7.20 7.90 -4.47
C PRO A 68 6.34 6.67 -4.24
N VAL A 69 5.57 6.71 -3.15
CA VAL A 69 4.65 5.64 -2.77
C VAL A 69 3.29 6.25 -2.41
N LEU A 70 2.23 5.68 -2.95
CA LEU A 70 0.85 5.97 -2.54
C LEU A 70 0.38 4.83 -1.63
N VAL A 71 0.03 5.17 -0.38
CA VAL A 71 -0.41 4.20 0.64
C VAL A 71 -1.91 4.37 0.87
N VAL A 72 -2.66 3.29 0.64
CA VAL A 72 -4.12 3.28 0.81
C VAL A 72 -4.50 2.09 1.68
N SER A 73 -5.34 2.32 2.69
CA SER A 73 -5.89 1.24 3.50
C SER A 73 -6.88 0.40 2.67
N GLN A 74 -6.83 -0.93 2.85
CA GLN A 74 -7.65 -1.87 2.09
C GLN A 74 -8.03 -3.07 2.97
N PHE A 75 -9.04 -2.92 3.82
CA PHE A 75 -9.46 -3.99 4.73
C PHE A 75 -9.99 -5.23 3.98
N THR A 76 -10.52 -5.04 2.78
CA THR A 76 -11.07 -6.12 1.96
C THR A 76 -10.02 -7.13 1.49
N LEU A 77 -8.71 -6.86 1.67
CA LEU A 77 -7.67 -7.86 1.48
C LEU A 77 -7.83 -9.05 2.44
N TYR A 78 -8.47 -8.85 3.59
CA TYR A 78 -8.80 -9.91 4.55
C TYR A 78 -10.20 -10.48 4.33
N ALA A 79 -10.73 -10.37 3.12
CA ALA A 79 -12.01 -10.99 2.79
C ALA A 79 -11.91 -12.52 2.83
N ASP A 80 -12.89 -13.15 3.46
CA ASP A 80 -13.10 -14.58 3.37
C ASP A 80 -14.20 -14.83 2.32
N THR A 81 -13.82 -15.54 1.27
CA THR A 81 -14.71 -15.83 0.13
C THR A 81 -15.03 -17.31 0.00
N ARG A 82 -14.66 -18.12 1.01
CA ARG A 82 -14.74 -19.58 0.92
C ARG A 82 -16.18 -20.10 0.91
N LYS A 83 -17.12 -19.34 1.46
CA LYS A 83 -18.49 -19.80 1.63
C LYS A 83 -19.49 -18.83 1.00
N GLY A 84 -20.31 -19.35 0.10
CA GLY A 84 -21.38 -18.60 -0.52
C GLY A 84 -20.91 -17.51 -1.49
N ARG A 85 -21.73 -16.50 -1.72
CA ARG A 85 -21.47 -15.41 -2.67
C ARG A 85 -21.17 -14.08 -1.98
N ARG A 86 -21.27 -14.01 -0.66
CA ARG A 86 -21.03 -12.79 0.12
C ARG A 86 -19.70 -12.92 0.87
N PRO A 87 -18.71 -12.08 0.58
CA PRO A 87 -17.48 -12.06 1.36
C PRO A 87 -17.73 -11.62 2.80
N THR A 88 -16.90 -12.08 3.72
CA THR A 88 -16.90 -11.63 5.12
C THR A 88 -15.51 -11.10 5.47
N TRP A 89 -15.43 -10.23 6.49
CA TRP A 89 -14.19 -9.54 6.86
C TRP A 89 -13.85 -9.71 8.33
N ASP A 90 -14.17 -10.86 8.92
CA ASP A 90 -13.91 -11.12 10.34
C ASP A 90 -12.41 -11.07 10.68
N ALA A 91 -11.55 -11.38 9.71
CA ALA A 91 -10.10 -11.34 9.89
C ALA A 91 -9.51 -9.92 9.77
N ALA A 92 -10.26 -8.94 9.29
CA ALA A 92 -9.79 -7.56 9.22
C ALA A 92 -9.85 -6.90 10.60
N ALA A 93 -8.76 -6.23 10.99
CA ALA A 93 -8.74 -5.46 12.23
C ALA A 93 -9.72 -4.29 12.16
N PRO A 94 -10.35 -3.90 13.28
CA PRO A 94 -11.23 -2.74 13.30
C PRO A 94 -10.48 -1.43 13.09
N GLY A 95 -11.19 -0.39 12.65
CA GLY A 95 -10.61 0.92 12.33
C GLY A 95 -9.67 1.48 13.39
N PRO A 96 -10.02 1.49 14.69
CA PRO A 96 -9.14 2.01 15.74
C PRO A 96 -7.79 1.30 15.86
N VAL A 97 -7.68 0.06 15.38
CA VAL A 97 -6.43 -0.70 15.32
C VAL A 97 -5.74 -0.50 13.96
N ALA A 98 -6.48 -0.55 12.88
CA ALA A 98 -5.93 -0.51 11.53
C ALA A 98 -5.39 0.87 11.15
N GLU A 99 -6.10 1.94 11.45
CA GLU A 99 -5.73 3.30 11.05
C GLU A 99 -4.34 3.71 11.54
N PRO A 100 -3.98 3.54 12.84
CA PRO A 100 -2.64 3.86 13.30
C PRO A 100 -1.55 3.03 12.63
N LEU A 101 -1.82 1.77 12.32
CA LEU A 101 -0.82 0.89 11.69
C LEU A 101 -0.59 1.25 10.22
N VAL A 102 -1.62 1.63 9.50
CA VAL A 102 -1.46 2.16 8.13
C VAL A 102 -0.63 3.46 8.17
N ALA A 103 -0.86 4.31 9.17
CA ALA A 103 -0.05 5.51 9.38
C ALA A 103 1.42 5.19 9.66
N VAL A 104 1.71 4.14 10.43
CA VAL A 104 3.08 3.68 10.67
C VAL A 104 3.76 3.26 9.38
N VAL A 105 3.06 2.57 8.47
CA VAL A 105 3.61 2.21 7.16
C VAL A 105 4.03 3.47 6.40
N ALA A 106 3.17 4.46 6.32
CA ALA A 106 3.47 5.72 5.63
C ALA A 106 4.65 6.46 6.27
N ASP A 107 4.68 6.54 7.60
CA ASP A 107 5.74 7.23 8.35
C ASP A 107 7.09 6.55 8.20
N GLU A 108 7.12 5.22 8.20
CA GLU A 108 8.35 4.44 7.98
C GLU A 108 8.93 4.70 6.58
N LEU A 109 8.08 4.76 5.57
CA LEU A 109 8.51 5.11 4.21
C LEU A 109 9.05 6.54 4.14
N ARG A 110 8.40 7.48 4.80
CA ARG A 110 8.88 8.88 4.89
C ARG A 110 10.22 8.98 5.59
N ALA A 111 10.43 8.20 6.65
CA ALA A 111 11.70 8.13 7.35
C ALA A 111 12.84 7.63 6.45
N ARG A 112 12.53 6.87 5.42
CA ARG A 112 13.49 6.42 4.41
C ARG A 112 13.67 7.43 3.26
N GLY A 113 13.04 8.58 3.35
CA GLY A 113 13.16 9.66 2.36
C GLY A 113 12.16 9.57 1.21
N ALA A 114 11.21 8.66 1.25
CA ALA A 114 10.18 8.56 0.20
C ALA A 114 9.22 9.74 0.26
N HIS A 115 8.81 10.24 -0.91
CA HIS A 115 7.60 11.03 -1.01
C HIS A 115 6.41 10.09 -0.88
N VAL A 116 5.58 10.28 0.15
CA VAL A 116 4.43 9.42 0.43
C VAL A 116 3.15 10.22 0.37
N ALA A 117 2.24 9.80 -0.51
CA ALA A 117 0.86 10.26 -0.52
C ALA A 117 -0.02 9.19 0.11
N THR A 118 -1.14 9.59 0.69
CA THR A 118 -2.07 8.68 1.34
C THR A 118 -3.50 8.94 0.90
N GLY A 119 -4.36 7.91 1.06
CA GLY A 119 -5.79 8.08 1.00
C GLY A 119 -6.34 8.68 2.29
N ARG A 120 -7.66 8.64 2.45
CA ARG A 120 -8.36 9.05 3.66
C ARG A 120 -8.98 7.81 4.29
N PHE A 121 -8.52 7.45 5.48
CA PHE A 121 -9.00 6.23 6.15
C PHE A 121 -10.51 6.26 6.38
N GLY A 122 -11.18 5.16 6.04
CA GLY A 122 -12.62 5.01 6.24
C GLY A 122 -13.50 5.71 5.20
N ALA A 123 -12.93 6.48 4.28
CA ALA A 123 -13.70 7.16 3.24
C ALA A 123 -13.97 6.24 2.06
N HIS A 124 -14.98 6.57 1.27
CA HIS A 124 -15.14 5.98 -0.05
C HIS A 124 -14.08 6.58 -0.97
N MET A 125 -13.24 5.72 -1.53
CA MET A 125 -12.11 6.16 -2.34
C MET A 125 -12.18 5.59 -3.74
N ARG A 126 -11.80 6.44 -4.70
CA ARG A 126 -11.59 6.04 -6.10
C ARG A 126 -10.11 6.16 -6.37
N VAL A 127 -9.47 5.03 -6.68
CA VAL A 127 -8.04 4.96 -6.93
C VAL A 127 -7.82 4.78 -8.43
N SER A 128 -7.13 5.74 -9.03
CA SER A 128 -6.77 5.72 -10.45
C SER A 128 -5.28 5.47 -10.57
N LEU A 129 -4.87 4.58 -11.45
CA LEU A 129 -3.47 4.24 -11.62
C LEU A 129 -3.18 3.76 -13.04
N VAL A 130 -1.94 3.91 -13.44
CA VAL A 130 -1.40 3.21 -14.60
C VAL A 130 -0.58 2.04 -14.08
N ASN A 131 -1.04 0.82 -14.35
CA ASN A 131 -0.35 -0.41 -13.97
C ASN A 131 0.83 -0.62 -14.91
N ASP A 132 2.03 -0.45 -14.37
CA ASP A 132 3.26 -0.57 -15.14
C ASP A 132 3.84 -1.97 -15.02
N GLY A 133 3.80 -2.69 -16.11
CA GLY A 133 4.41 -3.99 -16.08
C GLY A 133 3.68 -5.08 -16.86
N PRO A 134 2.68 -5.78 -16.34
CA PRO A 134 2.16 -5.71 -14.97
C PRO A 134 3.11 -6.27 -13.91
N VAL A 135 3.17 -5.64 -12.75
CA VAL A 135 3.85 -6.15 -11.56
C VAL A 135 2.93 -5.95 -10.35
N THR A 136 2.37 -7.02 -9.87
CA THR A 136 1.45 -7.06 -8.73
C THR A 136 1.94 -8.13 -7.75
N ILE A 137 2.24 -7.73 -6.52
CA ILE A 137 2.78 -8.63 -5.50
C ILE A 137 1.85 -8.64 -4.29
N VAL A 138 1.50 -9.81 -3.84
CA VAL A 138 0.87 -10.00 -2.53
C VAL A 138 1.97 -10.29 -1.52
N LEU A 139 2.08 -9.45 -0.51
CA LEU A 139 3.09 -9.56 0.53
C LEU A 139 2.42 -9.66 1.88
N ASP A 140 2.67 -10.75 2.58
CA ASP A 140 2.26 -10.95 3.97
C ASP A 140 3.46 -10.87 4.88
N VAL A 141 3.31 -10.21 6.02
CA VAL A 141 4.33 -10.16 7.08
C VAL A 141 3.73 -10.58 8.41
N ASP A 142 4.50 -11.35 9.17
CA ASP A 142 4.11 -11.84 10.52
C ASP A 142 4.76 -11.01 11.63
#